data_0d681a7f6a45fcf97cc73130595a38f0
#
_entry.id   0d681a7f6a45fcf97cc73130595a38f0
#
_cell.length_a   1.000
_cell.length_b   1.000
_cell.length_c   1.000
_cell.angle_alpha   90.00
_cell.angle_beta   90.00
_cell.angle_gamma   90.00
#
_symmetry.space_group_name_H-M   'P 1'
#
loop_
_entity.id
_entity.type
_entity.pdbx_description
1 polymer ?
#
loop_
_entity_poly.entity_id
_entity_poly.type
_entity_poly.pdbx_seq_one_letter_code
_entity_poly.pdbx_strand_id
1 'polypeptide(L)'
;MRVCELKQKEVINICTCKSLGCPLDVEFDCRTGQIQMLIVPLQGKMCGLFGSVSEYVIPFSCIRQIGEDIILVEIQEEKFLRKE
;
A
#
# COMPACT_ATOMS: atom_id res chain seq x y z
N MET A 1 4.95 -10.28 13.31
CA MET A 1 5.19 -10.14 11.86
C MET A 1 6.27 -9.11 11.61
N ARG A 2 7.14 -9.40 10.66
CA ARG A 2 8.21 -8.49 10.30
C ARG A 2 7.81 -7.65 9.09
N VAL A 3 8.47 -6.52 8.91
CA VAL A 3 8.19 -5.66 7.75
C VAL A 3 8.47 -6.39 6.44
N CYS A 4 9.52 -7.19 6.38
CA CYS A 4 9.81 -7.94 5.16
C CYS A 4 8.70 -8.94 4.82
N GLU A 5 8.04 -9.48 5.82
CA GLU A 5 6.89 -10.36 5.57
C GLU A 5 5.70 -9.56 5.07
N LEU A 6 5.49 -8.37 5.65
CA LEU A 6 4.42 -7.49 5.23
C LEU A 6 4.58 -7.10 3.75
N LYS A 7 5.80 -6.84 3.33
CA LYS A 7 6.10 -6.41 1.97
C LYS A 7 5.91 -7.53 0.93
N GLN A 8 5.82 -8.76 1.36
CA GLN A 8 5.59 -9.89 0.46
C GLN A 8 4.12 -10.18 0.24
N LYS A 9 3.24 -9.57 1.01
CA LYS A 9 1.81 -9.82 0.92
C LYS A 9 1.20 -8.96 -0.18
N GLU A 10 0.19 -9.49 -0.85
CA GLU A 10 -0.51 -8.77 -1.90
C GLU A 10 -1.62 -7.92 -1.29
N VAL A 11 -1.68 -6.65 -1.66
CA VAL A 11 -2.71 -5.73 -1.19
C VAL A 11 -3.91 -5.80 -2.13
N ILE A 12 -5.08 -6.09 -1.58
CA ILE A 12 -6.31 -6.19 -2.34
C ILE A 12 -7.31 -5.18 -1.79
N ASN A 13 -7.83 -4.34 -2.67
CA ASN A 13 -8.86 -3.37 -2.30
C ASN A 13 -10.21 -4.07 -2.38
N ILE A 14 -10.87 -4.21 -1.23
CA ILE A 14 -12.15 -4.93 -1.18
C ILE A 14 -13.28 -4.16 -1.86
N CYS A 15 -13.15 -2.84 -2.01
CA CYS A 15 -14.18 -2.05 -2.68
C CYS A 15 -14.25 -2.36 -4.17
N THR A 16 -13.13 -2.69 -4.79
CA THR A 16 -13.06 -2.93 -6.23
C THR A 16 -12.62 -4.36 -6.57
N CYS A 17 -12.23 -5.13 -5.57
CA CYS A 17 -11.66 -6.47 -5.74
C CYS A 17 -10.40 -6.48 -6.59
N LYS A 18 -9.69 -5.36 -6.63
CA LYS A 18 -8.47 -5.23 -7.42
C LYS A 18 -7.25 -5.47 -6.58
N SER A 19 -6.28 -6.15 -7.16
CA SER A 19 -4.96 -6.25 -6.57
C SER A 19 -4.19 -4.97 -6.86
N LEU A 20 -3.64 -4.37 -5.80
CA LEU A 20 -2.84 -3.15 -5.95
C LEU A 20 -1.35 -3.46 -6.00
N GLY A 21 -0.98 -4.71 -5.81
CA GLY A 21 0.42 -5.10 -5.76
C GLY A 21 0.90 -5.28 -4.34
N CYS A 22 2.21 -5.40 -4.18
CA CYS A 22 2.81 -5.59 -2.86
C CYS A 22 3.29 -4.26 -2.30
N PRO A 23 3.24 -4.08 -0.98
CA PRO A 23 3.78 -2.85 -0.39
C PRO A 23 5.28 -2.75 -0.63
N LEU A 24 5.74 -1.55 -0.92
CA LEU A 24 7.17 -1.28 -1.07
C LEU A 24 7.77 -0.75 0.21
N ASP A 25 6.97 0.00 0.97
CA ASP A 25 7.49 0.67 2.16
C ASP A 25 6.34 0.91 3.14
N VAL A 26 6.70 1.32 4.34
CA VAL A 26 5.73 1.72 5.36
C VAL A 26 6.21 3.02 5.99
N GLU A 27 5.26 3.84 6.43
CA GLU A 27 5.57 5.03 7.21
C GLU A 27 5.08 4.80 8.63
N PHE A 28 5.88 5.10 9.59
CA PHE A 28 5.52 4.92 10.99
C PHE A 28 5.84 6.16 11.79
N ASP A 29 5.15 6.29 12.92
CA ASP A 29 5.37 7.41 13.82
C ASP A 29 6.59 7.11 14.68
N CYS A 30 7.61 7.95 14.56
CA CYS A 30 8.86 7.76 15.30
C CYS A 30 8.67 7.86 16.81
N ARG A 31 7.61 8.52 17.27
CA ARG A 31 7.37 8.69 18.70
C ARG A 31 6.69 7.48 19.32
N THR A 32 5.78 6.86 18.59
CA THR A 32 5.01 5.72 19.11
C THR A 32 5.47 4.40 18.51
N GLY A 33 6.17 4.44 17.36
CA GLY A 33 6.57 3.25 16.65
C GLY A 33 5.46 2.56 15.90
N GLN A 34 4.29 3.18 15.81
CA GLN A 34 3.15 2.59 15.12
C GLN A 34 3.18 2.89 13.64
N ILE A 35 2.84 1.89 12.83
CA ILE A 35 2.72 2.06 11.39
C ILE A 35 1.50 2.92 11.10
N GLN A 36 1.70 3.98 10.34
CA GLN A 36 0.62 4.90 9.98
C GLN A 36 0.16 4.72 8.56
N MET A 37 1.05 4.43 7.65
CA MET A 37 0.76 4.35 6.22
C MET A 37 1.45 3.15 5.62
N LEU A 38 0.78 2.59 4.61
CA LEU A 38 1.32 1.53 3.77
C LEU A 38 1.54 2.12 2.38
N ILE A 39 2.74 1.98 1.84
CA ILE A 39 3.08 2.55 0.55
C ILE A 39 3.11 1.44 -0.48
N VAL A 40 2.23 1.53 -1.47
CA VAL A 40 2.12 0.55 -2.53
C VAL A 40 2.38 1.24 -3.85
N PRO A 41 3.46 0.90 -4.56
CA PRO A 41 3.74 1.56 -5.84
C PRO A 41 2.69 1.16 -6.86
N LEU A 42 2.29 2.12 -7.68
CA LEU A 42 1.36 1.85 -8.77
C LEU A 42 2.07 1.00 -9.81
N GLN A 43 1.55 -0.18 -10.03
CA GLN A 43 2.10 -1.05 -11.06
C GLN A 43 1.53 -0.65 -12.39
N GLY A 44 2.38 -0.17 -13.26
CA GLY A 44 1.94 0.22 -14.57
C GLY A 44 3.10 0.37 -15.50
N LYS A 45 2.78 0.45 -16.77
CA LYS A 45 3.78 0.51 -17.83
C LYS A 45 4.59 1.79 -17.78
N MET A 46 4.00 2.83 -17.22
CA MET A 46 4.60 4.15 -17.22
C MET A 46 5.46 4.41 -16.01
N CYS A 47 5.46 3.50 -15.07
CA CYS A 47 6.20 3.67 -13.84
C CYS A 47 7.68 3.75 -14.14
N GLY A 48 8.29 4.86 -13.84
CA GLY A 48 9.72 5.05 -14.05
C GLY A 48 10.14 5.42 -15.46
N LEU A 49 9.23 5.30 -16.44
CA LEU A 49 9.58 5.57 -17.82
C LEU A 49 9.87 7.05 -18.05
N PHE A 50 9.12 7.89 -17.38
CA PHE A 50 9.30 9.34 -17.48
C PHE A 50 9.81 9.94 -16.18
N GLY A 51 10.34 9.11 -15.29
CA GLY A 51 10.79 9.57 -14.00
C GLY A 51 9.68 9.87 -13.02
N SER A 52 8.44 9.69 -13.42
CA SER A 52 7.29 9.87 -12.54
C SER A 52 7.00 8.58 -11.79
N VAL A 53 6.81 8.70 -10.49
CA VAL A 53 6.45 7.57 -9.65
C VAL A 53 5.11 7.88 -9.02
N SER A 54 4.15 6.99 -9.22
CA SER A 54 2.88 7.07 -8.55
C SER A 54 2.77 5.94 -7.55
N GLU A 55 2.16 6.23 -6.41
CA GLU A 55 2.03 5.21 -5.38
C GLU A 55 0.76 5.46 -4.59
N TYR A 56 0.20 4.39 -4.06
CA TYR A 56 -0.91 4.50 -3.12
C TYR A 56 -0.34 4.68 -1.73
N VAL A 57 -0.86 5.66 -1.01
CA VAL A 57 -0.52 5.90 0.39
C VAL A 57 -1.74 5.52 1.19
N ILE A 58 -1.72 4.34 1.79
CA ILE A 58 -2.89 3.76 2.41
C ILE A 58 -2.77 3.90 3.92
N PRO A 59 -3.67 4.67 4.55
CA PRO A 59 -3.64 4.78 6.02
C PRO A 59 -3.87 3.41 6.66
N PHE A 60 -3.20 3.17 7.74
CA PHE A 60 -3.32 1.89 8.42
C PHE A 60 -4.75 1.63 8.89
N SER A 61 -5.50 2.72 9.19
CA SER A 61 -6.90 2.62 9.58
C SER A 61 -7.79 2.05 8.48
N CYS A 62 -7.34 2.09 7.24
CA CYS A 62 -8.09 1.51 6.10
C CYS A 62 -7.80 0.04 5.88
N ILE A 63 -6.86 -0.52 6.62
CA ILE A 63 -6.56 -1.95 6.53
C ILE A 63 -7.62 -2.70 7.32
N ARG A 64 -8.30 -3.63 6.65
CA ARG A 64 -9.38 -4.39 7.27
C ARG A 64 -8.91 -5.71 7.83
N GLN A 65 -7.96 -6.34 7.15
CA GLN A 65 -7.43 -7.60 7.63
C GLN A 65 -6.07 -7.85 7.02
N ILE A 66 -5.17 -8.41 7.81
CA ILE A 66 -3.88 -8.87 7.32
C ILE A 66 -3.90 -10.38 7.41
N GLY A 67 -3.87 -11.01 6.26
CA GLY A 67 -3.83 -12.47 6.18
C GLY A 67 -2.42 -12.97 6.01
N GLU A 68 -2.31 -14.27 5.71
CA GLU A 68 -1.01 -14.89 5.54
C GLU A 68 -0.32 -14.40 4.27
N ASP A 69 -1.08 -14.28 3.18
CA ASP A 69 -0.52 -13.88 1.89
C ASP A 69 -1.10 -12.59 1.36
N ILE A 70 -2.13 -12.04 1.99
CA ILE A 70 -2.84 -10.87 1.47
C ILE A 70 -3.09 -9.87 2.57
N ILE A 71 -3.28 -8.62 2.15
CA ILE A 71 -3.71 -7.53 3.02
C ILE A 71 -4.97 -6.95 2.39
N LEU A 72 -6.07 -6.99 3.12
CA LEU A 72 -7.33 -6.44 2.65
C LEU A 72 -7.46 -4.99 3.10
N VAL A 73 -7.67 -4.09 2.16
CA VAL A 73 -7.85 -2.66 2.44
C VAL A 73 -9.17 -2.20 1.85
N GLU A 74 -9.68 -1.13 2.40
CA GLU A 74 -10.92 -0.52 1.94
C GLU A 74 -10.65 0.94 1.65
N ILE A 75 -10.37 1.27 0.38
CA ILE A 75 -10.01 2.62 -0.01
C ILE A 75 -10.73 3.02 -1.30
N GLN A 76 -10.87 4.32 -1.48
CA GLN A 76 -11.21 4.90 -2.78
C GLN A 76 -9.89 5.25 -3.44
N GLU A 77 -9.50 4.47 -4.42
CA GLU A 77 -8.13 4.50 -4.94
C GLU A 77 -7.69 5.88 -5.40
N GLU A 78 -8.60 6.64 -5.99
CA GLU A 78 -8.29 7.98 -6.49
C GLU A 78 -7.85 8.94 -5.40
N LYS A 79 -8.41 8.78 -4.21
CA LYS A 79 -8.11 9.69 -3.10
C LYS A 79 -6.78 9.40 -2.43
N PHE A 80 -6.29 8.19 -2.60
CA PHE A 80 -5.08 7.75 -1.92
C PHE A 80 -3.90 7.58 -2.85
N LEU A 81 -4.06 7.99 -4.10
CA LEU A 81 -2.99 7.94 -5.08
C LEU A 81 -2.14 9.19 -4.95
N ARG A 82 -0.85 8.99 -4.74
CA ARG A 82 0.11 10.09 -4.67
C ARG A 82 1.01 10.01 -5.90
N LYS A 83 1.15 11.12 -6.60
CA LYS A 83 2.03 11.25 -7.76
C LYS A 83 3.19 12.16 -7.43
N GLU A 84 4.34 11.81 -7.95
CA GLU A 84 5.52 12.65 -7.82
C GLU A 84 6.04 13.13 -9.13
#